data_687273e744a4c487c4e1b34476b773f9
#
_entry.id   687273e744a4c487c4e1b34476b773f9
#
_cell.length_a   1.000
_cell.length_b   1.000
_cell.length_c   1.000
_cell.angle_alpha   90.00
_cell.angle_beta   90.00
_cell.angle_gamma   90.00
#
_symmetry.space_group_name_H-M   'P 1'
#
loop_
_entity.id
_entity.type
_entity.pdbx_description
1 polymer ?
#
loop_
_entity_poly.entity_id
_entity_poly.type
_entity_poly.pdbx_seq_one_letter_code
_entity_poly.pdbx_strand_id
1 'polypeptide(L)'
;MRVTFLGTGSAMPTGERNQTGLLLEADDDRLLVDCGSGVLGALADTRAGYESVDTVLLTHHHLDHVSDLLPLLKARWLVGEERLTVVGPAGTESLLDGLLDVHEYLRGRVDLTVDEIDTEPSTVAGFDVRAAETVHSMDCLAYRFAHETTDAEFCFSGDSEATEPVATLADGASVVAHDCSFPDEIDVSNHPTPTALGELFAGRDVEELYLTHLYPHTDGNHREMTDAVRANFDGTVRVARDGLTVEV
;
A
#
# COMPACT_ATOMS: atom_id res chain seq x y z
N MET A 1 16.08 3.40 -2.62
CA MET A 1 14.99 2.62 -2.00
C MET A 1 14.39 1.70 -3.06
N ARG A 2 13.89 0.53 -2.66
CA ARG A 2 13.26 -0.43 -3.58
C ARG A 2 11.84 -0.73 -3.11
N VAL A 3 10.88 -0.69 -4.04
CA VAL A 3 9.48 -1.00 -3.78
C VAL A 3 9.07 -2.21 -4.61
N THR A 4 8.59 -3.28 -3.95
CA THR A 4 8.06 -4.47 -4.61
C THR A 4 6.55 -4.55 -4.40
N PHE A 5 5.79 -4.59 -5.48
CA PHE A 5 4.35 -4.80 -5.46
C PHE A 5 4.05 -6.27 -5.21
N LEU A 6 3.64 -6.64 -4.00
CA LEU A 6 3.27 -8.02 -3.62
C LEU A 6 1.85 -8.35 -4.05
N GLY A 7 0.99 -7.36 -4.06
CA GLY A 7 -0.38 -7.43 -4.53
C GLY A 7 -0.86 -6.10 -5.05
N THR A 8 -1.52 -6.14 -6.21
CA THR A 8 -1.97 -4.97 -6.96
C THR A 8 -3.47 -5.02 -7.28
N GLY A 9 -4.16 -6.03 -6.78
CA GLY A 9 -5.61 -6.19 -6.86
C GLY A 9 -6.32 -5.60 -5.65
N SER A 10 -7.64 -5.63 -5.73
CA SER A 10 -8.60 -5.05 -4.80
C SER A 10 -9.39 -6.14 -4.06
N ALA A 11 -10.50 -5.75 -3.43
CA ALA A 11 -11.39 -6.66 -2.71
C ALA A 11 -11.99 -7.79 -3.59
N MET A 12 -12.09 -7.59 -4.91
CA MET A 12 -12.58 -8.61 -5.83
C MET A 12 -11.41 -9.40 -6.44
N PRO A 13 -11.25 -10.71 -6.14
CA PRO A 13 -10.14 -11.50 -6.67
C PRO A 13 -10.25 -11.67 -8.19
N THR A 14 -9.12 -11.57 -8.89
CA THR A 14 -9.02 -11.76 -10.34
C THR A 14 -8.42 -13.11 -10.73
N GLY A 15 -7.75 -13.79 -9.82
CA GLY A 15 -6.94 -14.99 -10.11
C GLY A 15 -5.54 -14.69 -10.66
N GLU A 16 -5.24 -13.44 -10.99
CA GLU A 16 -3.94 -12.97 -11.49
C GLU A 16 -3.25 -12.00 -10.54
N ARG A 17 -4.02 -11.39 -9.61
CA ARG A 17 -3.54 -10.38 -8.66
C ARG A 17 -3.88 -10.79 -7.24
N ASN A 18 -2.90 -10.72 -6.36
CA ASN A 18 -3.11 -10.70 -4.92
C ASN A 18 -3.77 -9.37 -4.52
N GLN A 19 -4.39 -9.34 -3.35
CA GLN A 19 -4.90 -8.12 -2.75
C GLN A 19 -3.74 -7.20 -2.31
N THR A 20 -4.04 -5.99 -1.89
CA THR A 20 -3.06 -4.92 -1.70
C THR A 20 -1.93 -5.28 -0.73
N GLY A 21 -0.70 -5.05 -1.17
CA GLY A 21 0.49 -5.13 -0.33
C GLY A 21 1.75 -4.71 -1.07
N LEU A 22 2.61 -3.95 -0.40
CA LEU A 22 3.89 -3.46 -0.92
C LEU A 22 5.01 -3.79 0.07
N LEU A 23 6.15 -4.21 -0.43
CA LEU A 23 7.38 -4.33 0.35
C LEU A 23 8.32 -3.17 -0.01
N LEU A 24 8.64 -2.35 0.98
CA LEU A 24 9.68 -1.32 0.89
C LEU A 24 10.96 -1.84 1.52
N GLU A 25 12.07 -1.66 0.83
CA GLU A 25 13.40 -2.05 1.28
C GLU A 25 14.41 -0.93 1.02
N ALA A 26 15.20 -0.58 2.03
CA ALA A 26 16.33 0.34 1.92
C ALA A 26 17.43 -0.13 2.90
N ASP A 27 18.62 -0.44 2.39
CA ASP A 27 19.69 -1.09 3.15
C ASP A 27 19.18 -2.34 3.89
N ASP A 28 19.21 -2.34 5.23
CA ASP A 28 18.71 -3.42 6.08
C ASP A 28 17.26 -3.19 6.57
N ASP A 29 16.70 -2.02 6.29
CA ASP A 29 15.35 -1.66 6.72
C ASP A 29 14.30 -2.22 5.76
N ARG A 30 13.21 -2.76 6.32
CA ARG A 30 12.10 -3.36 5.58
C ARG A 30 10.77 -3.00 6.21
N LEU A 31 9.85 -2.59 5.37
CA LEU A 31 8.49 -2.22 5.76
C LEU A 31 7.49 -2.88 4.82
N LEU A 32 6.56 -3.62 5.38
CA LEU A 32 5.39 -4.10 4.65
C LEU A 32 4.28 -3.05 4.77
N VAL A 33 3.80 -2.55 3.65
CA VAL A 33 2.65 -1.62 3.60
C VAL A 33 1.44 -2.38 3.09
N ASP A 34 0.44 -2.52 3.91
CA ASP A 34 -0.72 -3.38 3.78
C ASP A 34 -0.39 -4.88 3.67
N CYS A 35 -1.34 -5.72 4.06
CA CYS A 35 -1.19 -7.16 4.15
C CYS A 35 -2.49 -7.87 3.74
N GLY A 36 -2.94 -7.62 2.49
CA GLY A 36 -4.11 -8.24 1.90
C GLY A 36 -3.89 -9.71 1.55
N SER A 37 -4.95 -10.38 1.11
CA SER A 37 -4.90 -11.81 0.82
C SER A 37 -3.95 -12.14 -0.34
N GLY A 38 -3.06 -13.12 -0.11
CA GLY A 38 -2.00 -13.54 -1.03
C GLY A 38 -0.66 -12.84 -0.81
N VAL A 39 -0.63 -11.74 -0.04
CA VAL A 39 0.59 -10.96 0.26
C VAL A 39 1.62 -11.79 1.01
N LEU A 40 1.21 -12.60 1.99
CA LEU A 40 2.13 -13.49 2.71
C LEU A 40 2.82 -14.48 1.77
N GLY A 41 2.09 -15.06 0.82
CA GLY A 41 2.66 -15.96 -0.19
C GLY A 41 3.64 -15.24 -1.10
N ALA A 42 3.26 -14.08 -1.62
CA ALA A 42 4.12 -13.26 -2.46
C ALA A 42 5.39 -12.80 -1.71
N LEU A 43 5.26 -12.43 -0.42
CA LEU A 43 6.39 -12.05 0.43
C LEU A 43 7.36 -13.22 0.64
N ALA A 44 6.84 -14.44 0.84
CA ALA A 44 7.67 -15.65 0.96
C ALA A 44 8.48 -15.96 -0.31
N ASP A 45 8.00 -15.54 -1.48
CA ASP A 45 8.69 -15.70 -2.76
C ASP A 45 9.74 -14.59 -3.02
N THR A 46 9.77 -13.52 -2.21
CA THR A 46 10.80 -12.49 -2.30
C THR A 46 12.12 -12.96 -1.71
N ARG A 47 13.21 -12.25 -2.05
CA ARG A 47 14.51 -12.50 -1.41
C ARG A 47 14.50 -12.16 0.10
N ALA A 48 13.68 -11.21 0.52
CA ALA A 48 13.54 -10.82 1.91
C ALA A 48 12.90 -11.93 2.74
N GLY A 49 11.85 -12.59 2.22
CA GLY A 49 11.03 -13.51 2.97
C GLY A 49 10.22 -12.81 4.07
N TYR A 50 9.23 -13.48 4.61
CA TYR A 50 8.41 -12.94 5.69
C TYR A 50 9.14 -12.93 7.06
N GLU A 51 10.21 -13.68 7.19
CA GLU A 51 11.04 -13.74 8.39
C GLU A 51 11.76 -12.41 8.66
N SER A 52 12.12 -11.69 7.61
CA SER A 52 12.87 -10.44 7.74
C SER A 52 12.00 -9.21 7.91
N VAL A 53 10.67 -9.34 7.83
CA VAL A 53 9.71 -8.23 7.94
C VAL A 53 9.08 -8.27 9.32
N ASP A 54 9.46 -7.37 10.21
CA ASP A 54 8.95 -7.26 11.57
C ASP A 54 8.00 -6.08 11.78
N THR A 55 7.74 -5.31 10.73
CA THR A 55 6.85 -4.14 10.80
C THR A 55 5.89 -4.10 9.62
N VAL A 56 4.61 -3.91 9.93
CA VAL A 56 3.52 -3.71 8.96
C VAL A 56 2.92 -2.33 9.19
N LEU A 57 2.80 -1.53 8.13
CA LEU A 57 2.08 -0.25 8.13
C LEU A 57 0.78 -0.40 7.35
N LEU A 58 -0.35 -0.17 7.99
CA LEU A 58 -1.67 -0.26 7.37
C LEU A 58 -2.14 1.12 6.88
N THR A 59 -2.68 1.17 5.66
CA THR A 59 -3.37 2.37 5.17
C THR A 59 -4.75 2.51 5.81
N HIS A 60 -5.47 1.41 5.94
CA HIS A 60 -6.80 1.32 6.54
C HIS A 60 -7.17 -0.16 6.84
N HIS A 61 -8.42 -0.41 7.26
CA HIS A 61 -8.82 -1.69 7.84
C HIS A 61 -9.75 -2.53 6.96
N HIS A 62 -9.91 -2.26 5.67
CA HIS A 62 -10.62 -3.16 4.77
C HIS A 62 -9.93 -4.52 4.67
N LEU A 63 -10.71 -5.58 4.44
CA LEU A 63 -10.20 -6.95 4.44
C LEU A 63 -9.09 -7.18 3.41
N ASP A 64 -9.16 -6.54 2.27
CA ASP A 64 -8.18 -6.65 1.20
C ASP A 64 -6.85 -5.92 1.49
N HIS A 65 -6.76 -5.28 2.66
CA HIS A 65 -5.53 -4.67 3.18
C HIS A 65 -5.01 -5.36 4.45
N VAL A 66 -5.80 -6.26 5.07
CA VAL A 66 -5.44 -6.86 6.37
C VAL A 66 -5.61 -8.38 6.45
N SER A 67 -6.14 -9.05 5.41
CA SER A 67 -6.53 -10.48 5.46
C SER A 67 -5.39 -11.42 5.82
N ASP A 68 -4.16 -11.16 5.39
CA ASP A 68 -2.99 -12.00 5.69
C ASP A 68 -2.25 -11.60 6.98
N LEU A 69 -2.73 -10.60 7.72
CA LEU A 69 -2.06 -10.10 8.93
C LEU A 69 -1.94 -11.17 10.03
N LEU A 70 -3.02 -11.89 10.35
CA LEU A 70 -2.94 -13.01 11.30
C LEU A 70 -2.19 -14.23 10.74
N PRO A 71 -2.35 -14.64 9.49
CA PRO A 71 -1.45 -15.59 8.83
C PRO A 71 0.02 -15.21 8.93
N LEU A 72 0.40 -13.94 8.71
CA LEU A 72 1.76 -13.45 8.86
C LEU A 72 2.26 -13.58 10.31
N LEU A 73 1.48 -13.14 11.28
CA LEU A 73 1.81 -13.28 12.71
C LEU A 73 2.04 -14.76 13.06
N LYS A 74 1.17 -15.65 12.59
CA LYS A 74 1.32 -17.09 12.82
C LYS A 74 2.56 -17.68 12.16
N ALA A 75 2.85 -17.29 10.92
CA ALA A 75 4.01 -17.77 10.19
C ALA A 75 5.31 -17.36 10.91
N ARG A 76 5.43 -16.10 11.34
CA ARG A 76 6.56 -15.59 12.12
C ARG A 76 6.74 -16.36 13.43
N TRP A 77 5.67 -16.55 14.20
CA TRP A 77 5.73 -17.39 15.39
C TRP A 77 6.27 -18.81 15.10
N LEU A 78 5.82 -19.45 14.03
CA LEU A 78 6.22 -20.83 13.72
C LEU A 78 7.69 -20.97 13.30
N VAL A 79 8.28 -19.92 12.72
CA VAL A 79 9.71 -19.89 12.38
C VAL A 79 10.59 -19.40 13.54
N GLY A 80 9.99 -18.99 14.65
CA GLY A 80 10.71 -18.54 15.84
C GLY A 80 11.03 -17.04 15.89
N GLU A 81 10.40 -16.25 15.03
CA GLU A 81 10.49 -14.79 15.09
C GLU A 81 9.63 -14.26 16.25
N GLU A 82 10.25 -13.45 17.10
CA GLU A 82 9.65 -13.11 18.41
C GLU A 82 8.84 -11.81 18.38
N ARG A 83 8.99 -10.95 17.36
CA ARG A 83 8.39 -9.61 17.34
C ARG A 83 7.62 -9.33 16.06
N LEU A 84 6.54 -8.56 16.19
CA LEU A 84 5.82 -7.94 15.09
C LEU A 84 5.27 -6.60 15.57
N THR A 85 5.57 -5.53 14.84
CA THR A 85 4.96 -4.22 15.03
C THR A 85 3.91 -4.00 13.94
N VAL A 86 2.72 -3.56 14.33
CA VAL A 86 1.69 -3.13 13.39
C VAL A 86 1.39 -1.67 13.65
N VAL A 87 1.59 -0.85 12.64
CA VAL A 87 1.33 0.59 12.66
C VAL A 87 0.14 0.87 11.75
N GLY A 88 -0.73 1.80 12.10
CA GLY A 88 -1.85 2.16 11.23
C GLY A 88 -2.69 3.31 11.76
N PRO A 89 -3.79 3.66 11.08
CA PRO A 89 -4.69 4.73 11.53
C PRO A 89 -5.41 4.34 12.83
N ALA A 90 -6.11 5.30 13.42
CA ALA A 90 -6.94 5.07 14.60
C ALA A 90 -7.88 3.87 14.42
N GLY A 91 -7.97 3.00 15.44
CA GLY A 91 -8.74 1.75 15.42
C GLY A 91 -7.92 0.49 15.08
N THR A 92 -6.62 0.62 14.75
CA THR A 92 -5.73 -0.52 14.48
C THR A 92 -5.59 -1.44 15.70
N GLU A 93 -5.45 -0.87 16.90
CA GLU A 93 -5.43 -1.66 18.15
C GLU A 93 -6.74 -2.44 18.32
N SER A 94 -7.88 -1.80 18.12
CA SER A 94 -9.19 -2.44 18.23
C SER A 94 -9.40 -3.55 17.19
N LEU A 95 -8.92 -3.37 15.97
CA LEU A 95 -8.94 -4.40 14.92
C LEU A 95 -8.16 -5.64 15.36
N LEU A 96 -6.91 -5.45 15.77
CA LEU A 96 -6.05 -6.57 16.19
C LEU A 96 -6.57 -7.28 17.42
N ASP A 97 -7.06 -6.54 18.41
CA ASP A 97 -7.70 -7.14 19.57
C ASP A 97 -8.91 -7.99 19.20
N GLY A 98 -9.79 -7.50 18.33
CA GLY A 98 -10.94 -8.25 17.85
C GLY A 98 -10.55 -9.52 17.06
N LEU A 99 -9.54 -9.43 16.21
CA LEU A 99 -9.01 -10.58 15.46
C LEU A 99 -8.39 -11.62 16.41
N LEU A 100 -7.64 -11.19 17.41
CA LEU A 100 -7.02 -12.06 18.41
C LEU A 100 -8.03 -12.62 19.41
N ASP A 101 -9.17 -11.98 19.65
CA ASP A 101 -10.26 -12.55 20.45
C ASP A 101 -10.86 -13.77 19.77
N VAL A 102 -11.02 -13.74 18.45
CA VAL A 102 -11.49 -14.91 17.66
C VAL A 102 -10.41 -15.99 17.58
N HIS A 103 -9.13 -15.60 17.52
CA HIS A 103 -7.97 -16.50 17.41
C HIS A 103 -7.11 -16.49 18.67
N GLU A 104 -7.74 -16.64 19.83
CA GLU A 104 -7.11 -16.53 21.16
C GLU A 104 -5.80 -17.33 21.31
N TYR A 105 -5.66 -18.44 20.61
CA TYR A 105 -4.44 -19.26 20.64
C TYR A 105 -3.18 -18.53 20.12
N LEU A 106 -3.33 -17.43 19.38
CA LEU A 106 -2.23 -16.59 18.88
C LEU A 106 -1.77 -15.55 19.92
N ARG A 107 -2.61 -15.21 20.91
CA ARG A 107 -2.25 -14.21 21.92
C ARG A 107 -0.97 -14.60 22.65
N GLY A 108 -0.03 -13.67 22.73
CA GLY A 108 1.26 -13.86 23.40
C GLY A 108 2.21 -14.85 22.72
N ARG A 109 1.95 -15.24 21.47
CA ARG A 109 2.88 -16.08 20.69
C ARG A 109 4.00 -15.29 20.05
N VAL A 110 3.73 -14.04 19.73
CA VAL A 110 4.68 -13.04 19.25
C VAL A 110 4.55 -11.83 20.16
N ASP A 111 5.62 -11.15 20.46
CA ASP A 111 5.61 -9.83 21.09
C ASP A 111 5.06 -8.82 20.07
N LEU A 112 3.75 -8.61 20.16
CA LEU A 112 3.01 -7.75 19.23
C LEU A 112 2.93 -6.34 19.80
N THR A 113 3.50 -5.39 19.10
CA THR A 113 3.33 -3.96 19.34
C THR A 113 2.34 -3.39 18.35
N VAL A 114 1.45 -2.52 18.81
CA VAL A 114 0.51 -1.80 17.95
C VAL A 114 0.67 -0.31 18.21
N ASP A 115 0.93 0.46 17.16
CA ASP A 115 1.06 1.91 17.20
C ASP A 115 0.04 2.54 16.26
N GLU A 116 -0.72 3.51 16.76
CA GLU A 116 -1.65 4.28 15.92
C GLU A 116 -1.01 5.61 15.54
N ILE A 117 -1.09 5.95 14.26
CA ILE A 117 -0.55 7.19 13.70
C ILE A 117 -1.66 7.99 12.99
N ASP A 118 -1.39 9.26 12.83
CA ASP A 118 -2.22 10.21 12.09
C ASP A 118 -1.39 10.92 10.99
N THR A 119 -1.72 12.17 10.67
CA THR A 119 -1.01 12.96 9.66
C THR A 119 0.27 13.62 10.16
N GLU A 120 0.62 13.48 11.44
CA GLU A 120 1.88 14.01 11.96
C GLU A 120 3.07 13.17 11.43
N PRO A 121 4.19 13.80 11.07
CA PRO A 121 5.38 13.07 10.61
C PRO A 121 5.87 12.05 11.65
N SER A 122 6.21 10.86 11.20
CA SER A 122 6.67 9.76 12.04
C SER A 122 7.83 9.01 11.38
N THR A 123 8.49 8.15 12.14
CA THR A 123 9.48 7.21 11.60
C THR A 123 8.99 5.79 11.84
N VAL A 124 8.89 4.97 10.80
CA VAL A 124 8.40 3.59 10.85
C VAL A 124 9.43 2.68 10.18
N ALA A 125 9.98 1.72 10.93
CA ALA A 125 10.97 0.76 10.42
C ALA A 125 12.14 1.41 9.64
N GLY A 126 12.68 2.54 10.13
CA GLY A 126 13.78 3.26 9.50
C GLY A 126 13.37 4.25 8.40
N PHE A 127 12.11 4.22 7.95
CA PHE A 127 11.59 5.15 6.95
C PHE A 127 10.97 6.37 7.62
N ASP A 128 11.30 7.56 7.12
CA ASP A 128 10.57 8.79 7.46
C ASP A 128 9.24 8.80 6.70
N VAL A 129 8.13 8.85 7.43
CA VAL A 129 6.78 8.75 6.92
C VAL A 129 6.04 10.05 7.12
N ARG A 130 5.50 10.59 6.02
CA ARG A 130 4.50 11.66 6.02
C ARG A 130 3.18 11.10 5.55
N ALA A 131 2.07 11.51 6.14
CA ALA A 131 0.75 11.01 5.80
C ALA A 131 -0.24 12.13 5.44
N ALA A 132 -1.26 11.78 4.68
CA ALA A 132 -2.42 12.62 4.41
C ALA A 132 -3.70 11.79 4.47
N GLU A 133 -4.78 12.40 4.95
CA GLU A 133 -6.11 11.79 4.89
C GLU A 133 -6.55 11.62 3.44
N THR A 134 -7.19 10.51 3.15
CA THR A 134 -7.78 10.20 1.84
C THR A 134 -9.29 10.39 1.87
N VAL A 135 -9.93 10.35 0.71
CA VAL A 135 -11.40 10.26 0.61
C VAL A 135 -11.77 8.84 0.26
N HIS A 136 -12.21 8.11 1.27
CA HIS A 136 -12.59 6.70 1.19
C HIS A 136 -13.78 6.40 2.10
N SER A 137 -14.29 5.16 2.08
CA SER A 137 -15.47 4.75 2.87
C SER A 137 -15.19 4.57 4.36
N MET A 138 -13.93 4.57 4.77
CA MET A 138 -13.47 4.59 6.17
C MET A 138 -12.21 5.43 6.28
N ASP A 139 -11.76 5.70 7.51
CA ASP A 139 -10.51 6.40 7.76
C ASP A 139 -9.35 5.65 7.07
N CYS A 140 -8.71 6.33 6.14
CA CYS A 140 -7.61 5.82 5.34
C CYS A 140 -6.53 6.89 5.19
N LEU A 141 -5.26 6.48 5.22
CA LEU A 141 -4.10 7.33 5.09
C LEU A 141 -3.29 6.99 3.84
N ALA A 142 -2.99 8.00 3.05
CA ALA A 142 -1.92 7.96 2.06
C ALA A 142 -0.59 8.22 2.77
N TYR A 143 0.49 7.61 2.27
CA TYR A 143 1.82 7.73 2.85
C TYR A 143 2.88 8.16 1.84
N ARG A 144 3.79 9.02 2.24
CA ARG A 144 5.03 9.32 1.53
C ARG A 144 6.21 8.89 2.37
N PHE A 145 7.12 8.14 1.74
CA PHE A 145 8.28 7.52 2.36
C PHE A 145 9.57 8.15 1.86
N ALA A 146 10.44 8.53 2.80
CA ALA A 146 11.82 8.89 2.55
C ALA A 146 12.73 7.97 3.37
N HIS A 147 13.98 7.81 2.95
CA HIS A 147 14.98 7.06 3.69
C HIS A 147 16.35 7.76 3.59
N GLU A 148 17.12 7.75 4.66
CA GLU A 148 18.40 8.51 4.75
C GLU A 148 19.44 8.13 3.68
N THR A 149 19.31 6.96 3.07
CA THR A 149 20.25 6.46 2.06
C THR A 149 19.92 6.86 0.63
N THR A 150 18.81 7.58 0.40
CA THR A 150 18.38 8.03 -0.92
C THR A 150 17.70 9.39 -0.86
N ASP A 151 17.94 10.22 -1.89
CA ASP A 151 17.21 11.49 -2.05
C ASP A 151 15.84 11.30 -2.71
N ALA A 152 15.57 10.11 -3.27
CA ALA A 152 14.32 9.80 -3.94
C ALA A 152 13.26 9.31 -2.94
N GLU A 153 12.02 9.72 -3.15
CA GLU A 153 10.89 9.40 -2.28
C GLU A 153 9.80 8.66 -3.04
N PHE A 154 9.10 7.79 -2.32
CA PHE A 154 7.95 7.01 -2.81
C PHE A 154 6.66 7.48 -2.14
N CYS A 155 5.56 7.58 -2.90
CA CYS A 155 4.24 7.86 -2.33
C CYS A 155 3.24 6.75 -2.70
N PHE A 156 2.45 6.33 -1.71
CA PHE A 156 1.35 5.39 -1.89
C PHE A 156 0.04 6.00 -1.40
N SER A 157 -0.97 6.02 -2.25
CA SER A 157 -2.26 6.65 -1.93
C SER A 157 -3.09 5.89 -0.88
N GLY A 158 -2.83 4.58 -0.66
CA GLY A 158 -3.90 3.73 -0.13
C GLY A 158 -5.11 3.79 -1.06
N ASP A 159 -6.31 3.58 -0.51
CA ASP A 159 -7.56 3.74 -1.24
C ASP A 159 -8.02 5.20 -1.13
N SER A 160 -8.29 5.82 -2.26
CA SER A 160 -8.64 7.25 -2.29
C SER A 160 -9.28 7.66 -3.61
N GLU A 161 -10.28 8.51 -3.56
CA GLU A 161 -10.61 9.35 -4.70
C GLU A 161 -9.41 10.23 -5.11
N ALA A 162 -9.46 10.83 -6.29
CA ALA A 162 -8.47 11.83 -6.74
C ALA A 162 -8.62 13.12 -5.91
N THR A 163 -7.75 13.33 -4.91
CA THR A 163 -7.88 14.42 -3.93
C THR A 163 -6.63 15.28 -3.80
N GLU A 164 -6.82 16.55 -3.56
CA GLU A 164 -5.73 17.52 -3.41
C GLU A 164 -4.77 17.21 -2.24
N PRO A 165 -5.20 16.72 -1.06
CA PRO A 165 -4.28 16.33 0.00
C PRO A 165 -3.30 15.24 -0.45
N VAL A 166 -3.78 14.21 -1.16
CA VAL A 166 -2.93 13.12 -1.68
C VAL A 166 -1.98 13.63 -2.77
N ALA A 167 -2.45 14.47 -3.70
CA ALA A 167 -1.59 15.07 -4.71
C ALA A 167 -0.51 15.98 -4.12
N THR A 168 -0.85 16.74 -3.09
CA THR A 168 0.12 17.60 -2.37
C THR A 168 1.16 16.75 -1.63
N LEU A 169 0.75 15.64 -1.01
CA LEU A 169 1.67 14.69 -0.39
C LEU A 169 2.62 14.08 -1.42
N ALA A 170 2.13 13.75 -2.61
CA ALA A 170 2.87 13.12 -3.69
C ALA A 170 3.79 14.08 -4.47
N ASP A 171 3.55 15.39 -4.42
CA ASP A 171 4.30 16.38 -5.20
C ASP A 171 5.78 16.40 -4.82
N GLY A 172 6.68 16.18 -5.78
CA GLY A 172 8.12 15.99 -5.58
C GLY A 172 8.54 14.55 -5.26
N ALA A 173 7.62 13.57 -5.25
CA ALA A 173 8.00 12.16 -5.14
C ALA A 173 8.46 11.62 -6.49
N SER A 174 9.57 10.85 -6.52
CA SER A 174 10.06 10.22 -7.75
C SER A 174 9.07 9.19 -8.29
N VAL A 175 8.46 8.41 -7.40
CA VAL A 175 7.52 7.35 -7.75
C VAL A 175 6.25 7.47 -6.91
N VAL A 176 5.10 7.40 -7.56
CA VAL A 176 3.78 7.36 -6.93
C VAL A 176 3.06 6.07 -7.33
N ALA A 177 2.52 5.32 -6.38
CA ALA A 177 1.52 4.29 -6.62
C ALA A 177 0.16 4.80 -6.14
N HIS A 178 -0.82 4.88 -7.04
CA HIS A 178 -2.14 5.39 -6.72
C HIS A 178 -3.23 4.38 -7.06
N ASP A 179 -4.24 4.31 -6.20
CA ASP A 179 -5.50 3.65 -6.51
C ASP A 179 -6.03 4.10 -7.87
N CYS A 180 -6.42 3.13 -8.69
CA CYS A 180 -7.09 3.36 -9.97
C CYS A 180 -8.00 2.16 -10.28
N SER A 181 -8.97 1.96 -9.41
CA SER A 181 -9.78 0.75 -9.29
C SER A 181 -10.63 0.42 -10.51
N PHE A 182 -11.02 1.43 -11.30
CA PHE A 182 -11.98 1.26 -12.40
C PHE A 182 -11.56 2.07 -13.64
N PRO A 183 -11.97 1.63 -14.85
CA PRO A 183 -11.86 2.46 -16.05
C PRO A 183 -12.88 3.64 -16.02
N ASP A 184 -12.69 4.66 -16.86
CA ASP A 184 -13.48 5.90 -16.85
C ASP A 184 -14.99 5.70 -17.02
N GLU A 185 -15.42 4.59 -17.63
CA GLU A 185 -16.84 4.26 -17.83
C GLU A 185 -17.54 3.85 -16.54
N ILE A 186 -16.81 3.56 -15.49
CA ILE A 186 -17.30 3.12 -14.18
C ILE A 186 -16.91 4.14 -13.13
N ASP A 187 -17.76 5.10 -12.90
CA ASP A 187 -17.59 6.11 -11.86
C ASP A 187 -18.25 5.62 -10.56
N VAL A 188 -17.45 5.32 -9.56
CA VAL A 188 -17.88 4.93 -8.21
C VAL A 188 -17.26 5.85 -7.18
N SER A 189 -18.01 6.16 -6.14
CA SER A 189 -17.47 6.89 -4.98
C SER A 189 -16.33 6.12 -4.32
N ASN A 190 -15.42 6.84 -3.67
CA ASN A 190 -14.28 6.34 -2.89
C ASN A 190 -13.07 5.83 -3.72
N HIS A 191 -13.15 5.82 -5.06
CA HIS A 191 -12.07 5.45 -5.96
C HIS A 191 -11.99 6.41 -7.14
N PRO A 192 -10.80 6.69 -7.69
CA PRO A 192 -10.63 7.63 -8.78
C PRO A 192 -10.86 6.96 -10.13
N THR A 193 -11.24 7.76 -11.12
CA THR A 193 -11.11 7.37 -12.52
C THR A 193 -9.73 7.75 -13.07
N PRO A 194 -9.24 7.09 -14.15
CA PRO A 194 -7.99 7.46 -14.82
C PRO A 194 -7.94 8.92 -15.25
N THR A 195 -9.02 9.44 -15.82
CA THR A 195 -9.10 10.86 -16.22
C THR A 195 -8.96 11.79 -15.03
N ALA A 196 -9.63 11.50 -13.90
CA ALA A 196 -9.52 12.31 -12.69
C ALA A 196 -8.10 12.31 -12.11
N LEU A 197 -7.39 11.17 -12.19
CA LEU A 197 -5.98 11.09 -11.78
C LEU A 197 -5.08 11.93 -12.70
N GLY A 198 -5.29 11.87 -14.02
CA GLY A 198 -4.53 12.69 -14.96
C GLY A 198 -4.69 14.19 -14.70
N GLU A 199 -5.93 14.64 -14.42
CA GLU A 199 -6.23 16.02 -14.06
C GLU A 199 -5.60 16.41 -12.72
N LEU A 200 -5.67 15.54 -11.71
CA LEU A 200 -5.11 15.77 -10.37
C LEU A 200 -3.59 15.94 -10.41
N PHE A 201 -2.89 15.11 -11.19
CA PHE A 201 -1.43 15.13 -11.29
C PHE A 201 -0.90 16.09 -12.37
N ALA A 202 -1.77 16.83 -13.06
CA ALA A 202 -1.37 17.82 -14.07
C ALA A 202 -0.45 18.89 -13.47
N GLY A 203 0.79 18.98 -14.01
CA GLY A 203 1.79 19.96 -13.57
C GLY A 203 2.44 19.66 -12.20
N ARG A 204 2.21 18.49 -11.60
CA ARG A 204 2.90 18.03 -10.40
C ARG A 204 4.28 17.48 -10.75
N ASP A 205 5.23 17.64 -9.83
CA ASP A 205 6.59 17.12 -9.94
C ASP A 205 6.62 15.65 -9.49
N VAL A 206 6.19 14.76 -10.37
CA VAL A 206 6.17 13.29 -10.20
C VAL A 206 6.74 12.66 -11.47
N GLU A 207 7.75 11.78 -11.32
CA GLU A 207 8.41 11.18 -12.49
C GLU A 207 7.64 9.95 -13.01
N GLU A 208 7.22 9.05 -12.11
CA GLU A 208 6.49 7.84 -12.47
C GLU A 208 5.23 7.66 -11.61
N LEU A 209 4.11 7.37 -12.27
CA LEU A 209 2.82 7.05 -11.64
C LEU A 209 2.41 5.61 -11.98
N TYR A 210 2.27 4.78 -10.96
CA TYR A 210 1.78 3.41 -11.04
C TYR A 210 0.31 3.34 -10.64
N LEU A 211 -0.54 2.81 -11.52
CA LEU A 211 -1.94 2.53 -11.26
C LEU A 211 -2.04 1.17 -10.58
N THR A 212 -2.62 1.10 -9.38
CA THR A 212 -2.75 -0.11 -8.56
C THR A 212 -4.16 -0.27 -8.00
N HIS A 213 -4.39 -1.23 -7.11
CA HIS A 213 -5.69 -1.55 -6.51
C HIS A 213 -6.77 -1.87 -7.57
N LEU A 214 -6.42 -2.69 -8.54
CA LEU A 214 -7.21 -2.90 -9.76
C LEU A 214 -8.32 -3.92 -9.55
N TYR A 215 -9.55 -3.53 -9.83
CA TYR A 215 -10.70 -4.43 -9.92
C TYR A 215 -10.70 -5.22 -11.24
N PRO A 216 -11.41 -6.38 -11.32
CA PRO A 216 -11.54 -7.14 -12.57
C PRO A 216 -12.07 -6.32 -13.75
N HIS A 217 -12.80 -5.25 -13.49
CA HIS A 217 -13.34 -4.33 -14.50
C HIS A 217 -12.26 -3.61 -15.32
N THR A 218 -11.02 -3.57 -14.82
CA THR A 218 -9.88 -2.97 -15.52
C THR A 218 -9.27 -3.90 -16.57
N ASP A 219 -9.61 -5.20 -16.53
CA ASP A 219 -9.05 -6.21 -17.43
C ASP A 219 -9.39 -5.87 -18.89
N GLY A 220 -8.33 -5.81 -19.71
CA GLY A 220 -8.44 -5.40 -21.11
C GLY A 220 -8.44 -3.88 -21.36
N ASN A 221 -8.59 -3.05 -20.31
CA ASN A 221 -8.68 -1.59 -20.41
C ASN A 221 -7.40 -0.84 -19.99
N HIS A 222 -6.34 -1.56 -19.59
CA HIS A 222 -5.12 -0.95 -19.03
C HIS A 222 -4.47 0.09 -19.94
N ARG A 223 -4.54 -0.10 -21.27
CA ARG A 223 -4.01 0.86 -22.23
C ARG A 223 -4.81 2.15 -22.23
N GLU A 224 -6.12 2.03 -22.32
CA GLU A 224 -7.06 3.15 -22.30
C GLU A 224 -6.93 3.93 -20.98
N MET A 225 -6.81 3.25 -19.85
CA MET A 225 -6.59 3.87 -18.54
C MET A 225 -5.28 4.66 -18.50
N THR A 226 -4.17 4.08 -18.96
CA THR A 226 -2.88 4.80 -19.00
C THR A 226 -2.89 5.97 -19.98
N ASP A 227 -3.57 5.85 -21.13
CA ASP A 227 -3.70 6.91 -22.11
C ASP A 227 -4.58 8.07 -21.57
N ALA A 228 -5.64 7.76 -20.79
CA ALA A 228 -6.48 8.76 -20.14
C ALA A 228 -5.69 9.59 -19.10
N VAL A 229 -4.88 8.95 -18.25
CA VAL A 229 -4.00 9.67 -17.30
C VAL A 229 -3.01 10.55 -18.05
N ARG A 230 -2.34 10.03 -19.08
CA ARG A 230 -1.35 10.76 -19.90
C ARG A 230 -1.91 11.94 -20.67
N ALA A 231 -3.23 12.03 -20.83
CA ALA A 231 -3.83 13.18 -21.51
C ALA A 231 -3.57 14.50 -20.77
N ASN A 232 -3.32 14.45 -19.45
CA ASN A 232 -3.08 15.63 -18.60
C ASN A 232 -1.80 15.55 -17.78
N PHE A 233 -1.19 14.37 -17.62
CA PHE A 233 0.02 14.15 -16.82
C PHE A 233 1.22 13.86 -17.73
N ASP A 234 2.30 14.63 -17.56
CA ASP A 234 3.50 14.58 -18.42
C ASP A 234 4.50 13.49 -18.01
N GLY A 235 4.39 12.91 -16.82
CA GLY A 235 5.26 11.85 -16.31
C GLY A 235 5.01 10.49 -16.96
N THR A 236 5.76 9.50 -16.53
CA THR A 236 5.59 8.11 -16.98
C THR A 236 4.41 7.45 -16.24
N VAL A 237 3.44 6.89 -16.98
CA VAL A 237 2.30 6.16 -16.40
C VAL A 237 2.40 4.67 -16.73
N ARG A 238 2.24 3.83 -15.71
CA ARG A 238 2.27 2.37 -15.84
C ARG A 238 1.15 1.73 -15.01
N VAL A 239 0.72 0.54 -15.40
CA VAL A 239 -0.13 -0.31 -14.57
C VAL A 239 0.78 -1.22 -13.75
N ALA A 240 0.59 -1.23 -12.43
CA ALA A 240 1.31 -2.11 -11.54
C ALA A 240 0.91 -3.58 -11.73
N ARG A 241 1.79 -4.48 -11.38
CA ARG A 241 1.55 -5.93 -11.42
C ARG A 241 2.27 -6.60 -10.25
N ASP A 242 1.74 -7.72 -9.81
CA ASP A 242 2.33 -8.52 -8.76
C ASP A 242 3.76 -8.97 -9.14
N GLY A 243 4.67 -8.90 -8.18
CA GLY A 243 6.09 -9.20 -8.36
C GLY A 243 6.89 -8.10 -9.06
N LEU A 244 6.27 -6.97 -9.48
CA LEU A 244 7.02 -5.84 -10.03
C LEU A 244 7.86 -5.20 -8.92
N THR A 245 9.14 -5.01 -9.20
CA THR A 245 10.06 -4.26 -8.34
C THR A 245 10.50 -2.98 -9.05
N VAL A 246 10.47 -1.88 -8.34
CA VAL A 246 10.84 -0.53 -8.81
C VAL A 246 11.96 -0.01 -7.91
N GLU A 247 13.03 0.49 -8.51
CA GLU A 247 14.07 1.27 -7.81
C GLU A 247 13.62 2.74 -7.78
N VAL A 248 13.62 3.30 -6.57
CA VAL A 248 13.23 4.68 -6.27
C VAL A 248 14.45 5.48 -5.88
#